data_af62735361763a34fa1c0be4509d0c5d
#
_entry.id   af62735361763a34fa1c0be4509d0c5d
#
_cell.length_a   1.000
_cell.length_b   1.000
_cell.length_c   1.000
_cell.angle_alpha   90.00
_cell.angle_beta   90.00
_cell.angle_gamma   90.00
#
_symmetry.space_group_name_H-M   'P 1'
#
loop_
_entity.id
_entity.type
_entity.pdbx_description
1 polymer ?
#
loop_
_entity_poly.entity_id
_entity_poly.type
_entity_poly.pdbx_seq_one_letter_code
_entity_poly.pdbx_strand_id
1 'polypeptide(L)'
;MPSVRTKNLLHFHFIVFLFSFTSILGALIQLSAIPLVAHRMLWATGFIGIYILIRRPGDFFISKENIQWLMAGGIFIAFHWMSFFYAVKVAGVSLTLSMLSMGAFFTALLEPLFFERKIILYELVFGALAILGLVLIFQSEWDQLWGMLVALVSTILGVFFTLVNGKLATRVPAAAVSFYELGFGACITWGVVLFNPRMLDQALHLVSQDVMLLGILSLVCTAYAFVGSVHVMKILSPYSVMITINMEPVYGIVLSVLIFGEKELLNISFYLGVMIILAAVLGNGYFKIRSDAKQSS
;
A
#
# COMPACT_ATOMS: atom_id res chain seq x y z
N MET A 1 15.58 -5.54 26.92
CA MET A 1 15.52 -4.74 25.68
C MET A 1 14.53 -5.42 24.74
N PRO A 2 13.70 -4.69 23.97
CA PRO A 2 12.78 -5.32 23.01
C PRO A 2 13.57 -6.13 21.98
N SER A 3 12.99 -7.29 21.57
CA SER A 3 13.60 -8.16 20.56
C SER A 3 13.76 -7.44 19.21
N VAL A 4 14.64 -7.94 18.34
CA VAL A 4 14.83 -7.40 16.97
C VAL A 4 13.48 -7.37 16.24
N ARG A 5 12.68 -8.43 16.36
CA ARG A 5 11.33 -8.53 15.77
C ARG A 5 10.41 -7.41 16.29
N THR A 6 10.40 -7.16 17.61
CA THR A 6 9.57 -6.11 18.23
C THR A 6 9.96 -4.72 17.74
N LYS A 7 11.27 -4.43 17.62
CA LYS A 7 11.74 -3.13 17.09
C LYS A 7 11.29 -2.91 15.65
N ASN A 8 11.41 -3.95 14.79
CA ASN A 8 10.98 -3.88 13.41
C ASN A 8 9.46 -3.72 13.29
N LEU A 9 8.69 -4.40 14.16
CA LEU A 9 7.23 -4.26 14.17
C LEU A 9 6.80 -2.84 14.58
N LEU A 10 7.42 -2.26 15.61
CA LEU A 10 7.14 -0.87 16.03
C LEU A 10 7.53 0.13 14.94
N HIS A 11 8.69 -0.05 14.29
CA HIS A 11 9.09 0.77 13.15
C HIS A 11 8.10 0.65 12.00
N PHE A 12 7.61 -0.57 11.75
CA PHE A 12 6.64 -0.79 10.69
C PHE A 12 5.27 -0.17 11.01
N HIS A 13 4.81 -0.18 12.27
CA HIS A 13 3.62 0.58 12.67
C HIS A 13 3.77 2.09 12.42
N PHE A 14 4.94 2.66 12.67
CA PHE A 14 5.21 4.04 12.32
C PHE A 14 5.16 4.27 10.79
N ILE A 15 5.69 3.36 9.99
CA ILE A 15 5.59 3.41 8.53
C ILE A 15 4.13 3.34 8.08
N VAL A 16 3.33 2.45 8.67
CA VAL A 16 1.89 2.34 8.34
C VAL A 16 1.13 3.62 8.73
N PHE A 17 1.49 4.26 9.84
CA PHE A 17 0.97 5.59 10.16
C PHE A 17 1.33 6.63 9.10
N LEU A 18 2.56 6.61 8.55
CA LEU A 18 2.94 7.46 7.42
C LEU A 18 2.15 7.13 6.15
N PHE A 19 1.84 5.85 5.90
CA PHE A 19 1.02 5.44 4.77
C PHE A 19 -0.40 6.02 4.85
N SER A 20 -0.98 6.15 6.04
CA SER A 20 -2.30 6.75 6.20
C SER A 20 -2.35 8.21 5.74
N PHE A 21 -1.25 8.96 5.86
CA PHE A 21 -1.14 10.31 5.29
C PHE A 21 -1.08 10.32 3.76
N THR A 22 -0.72 9.21 3.13
CA THR A 22 -0.66 9.12 1.66
C THR A 22 -2.00 9.43 1.01
N SER A 23 -3.09 8.86 1.53
CA SER A 23 -4.46 9.11 1.04
C SER A 23 -4.91 10.55 1.28
N ILE A 24 -4.58 11.10 2.45
CA ILE A 24 -4.88 12.50 2.81
C ILE A 24 -4.16 13.47 1.87
N LEU A 25 -2.84 13.31 1.72
CA LEU A 25 -2.05 14.14 0.80
C LEU A 25 -2.55 13.98 -0.64
N GLY A 26 -2.89 12.77 -1.05
CA GLY A 26 -3.47 12.50 -2.35
C GLY A 26 -4.81 13.17 -2.58
N ALA A 27 -5.66 13.30 -1.57
CA ALA A 27 -6.92 14.02 -1.66
C ALA A 27 -6.69 15.55 -1.76
N LEU A 28 -5.68 16.08 -1.04
CA LEU A 28 -5.36 17.51 -1.02
C LEU A 28 -4.64 18.01 -2.29
N ILE A 29 -3.83 17.17 -2.93
CA ILE A 29 -3.12 17.50 -4.18
C ILE A 29 -4.14 17.65 -5.32
N GLN A 30 -4.06 18.75 -6.09
CA GLN A 30 -5.04 19.09 -7.13
C GLN A 30 -4.87 18.25 -8.41
N LEU A 31 -3.72 17.63 -8.61
CA LEU A 31 -3.47 16.77 -9.77
C LEU A 31 -4.46 15.60 -9.84
N SER A 32 -4.81 15.19 -11.05
CA SER A 32 -5.48 13.90 -11.27
C SER A 32 -4.56 12.72 -10.86
N ALA A 33 -5.14 11.55 -10.66
CA ALA A 33 -4.43 10.41 -10.07
C ALA A 33 -3.12 10.02 -10.78
N ILE A 34 -3.12 9.96 -12.11
CA ILE A 34 -1.96 9.47 -12.88
C ILE A 34 -0.80 10.47 -12.84
N PRO A 35 -0.95 11.78 -13.14
CA PRO A 35 0.11 12.77 -12.96
C PRO A 35 0.66 12.83 -11.53
N LEU A 36 -0.21 12.72 -10.51
CA LEU A 36 0.21 12.65 -9.11
C LEU A 36 1.16 11.47 -8.87
N VAL A 37 0.76 10.27 -9.31
CA VAL A 37 1.56 9.05 -9.16
C VAL A 37 2.88 9.14 -9.94
N ALA A 38 2.85 9.70 -11.14
CA ALA A 38 4.04 9.89 -11.98
C ALA A 38 5.09 10.75 -11.26
N HIS A 39 4.69 11.90 -10.71
CA HIS A 39 5.60 12.75 -9.90
C HIS A 39 6.05 12.05 -8.63
N ARG A 40 5.13 11.43 -7.88
CA ARG A 40 5.45 10.71 -6.65
C ARG A 40 6.53 9.66 -6.87
N MET A 41 6.38 8.83 -7.91
CA MET A 41 7.34 7.77 -8.21
C MET A 41 8.67 8.31 -8.69
N LEU A 42 8.66 9.30 -9.60
CA LEU A 42 9.87 9.91 -10.12
C LEU A 42 10.70 10.58 -9.02
N TRP A 43 10.06 11.41 -8.17
CA TRP A 43 10.76 12.12 -7.10
C TRP A 43 11.29 11.15 -6.04
N ALA A 44 10.49 10.13 -5.64
CA ALA A 44 10.94 9.11 -4.71
C ALA A 44 12.12 8.30 -5.26
N THR A 45 12.09 7.92 -6.55
CA THR A 45 13.21 7.29 -7.24
C THR A 45 14.46 8.18 -7.17
N GLY A 46 14.32 9.48 -7.43
CA GLY A 46 15.42 10.45 -7.33
C GLY A 46 16.01 10.52 -5.92
N PHE A 47 15.17 10.63 -4.89
CA PHE A 47 15.63 10.67 -3.49
C PHE A 47 16.36 9.39 -3.08
N ILE A 48 15.81 8.21 -3.44
CA ILE A 48 16.47 6.93 -3.15
C ILE A 48 17.74 6.78 -3.96
N GLY A 49 17.75 7.20 -5.23
CA GLY A 49 18.94 7.18 -6.09
C GLY A 49 20.08 8.02 -5.51
N ILE A 50 19.80 9.24 -5.03
CA ILE A 50 20.76 10.08 -4.34
C ILE A 50 21.30 9.39 -3.06
N TYR A 51 20.40 8.79 -2.27
CA TYR A 51 20.79 8.04 -1.08
C TYR A 51 21.74 6.87 -1.42
N ILE A 52 21.42 6.07 -2.44
CA ILE A 52 22.25 4.95 -2.88
C ILE A 52 23.60 5.46 -3.36
N LEU A 53 23.62 6.51 -4.19
CA LEU A 53 24.85 7.09 -4.75
C LEU A 53 25.81 7.53 -3.66
N ILE A 54 25.31 8.18 -2.60
CA ILE A 54 26.14 8.71 -1.52
C ILE A 54 26.55 7.63 -0.51
N ARG A 55 25.68 6.69 -0.19
CA ARG A 55 25.85 5.77 0.94
C ARG A 55 26.17 4.34 0.55
N ARG A 56 25.69 3.86 -0.60
CA ARG A 56 25.74 2.45 -1.00
C ARG A 56 25.81 2.27 -2.53
N PRO A 57 26.79 2.85 -3.23
CA PRO A 57 26.84 2.85 -4.70
C PRO A 57 26.83 1.44 -5.31
N GLY A 58 27.30 0.41 -4.56
CA GLY A 58 27.23 -1.00 -4.98
C GLY A 58 25.80 -1.54 -5.12
N ASP A 59 24.80 -0.94 -4.45
CA ASP A 59 23.40 -1.38 -4.52
C ASP A 59 22.75 -1.11 -5.90
N PHE A 60 23.39 -0.35 -6.80
CA PHE A 60 22.94 -0.22 -8.20
C PHE A 60 23.19 -1.49 -9.05
N PHE A 61 24.06 -2.38 -8.63
CA PHE A 61 24.37 -3.58 -9.43
C PHE A 61 23.46 -4.73 -9.02
N ILE A 62 22.48 -5.05 -9.87
CA ILE A 62 21.48 -6.07 -9.66
C ILE A 62 21.66 -7.21 -10.67
N SER A 63 21.51 -8.46 -10.22
CA SER A 63 21.56 -9.63 -11.10
C SER A 63 20.37 -9.65 -12.07
N LYS A 64 20.58 -10.20 -13.27
CA LYS A 64 19.55 -10.30 -14.31
C LYS A 64 18.30 -11.06 -13.85
N GLU A 65 18.45 -12.05 -12.99
CA GLU A 65 17.33 -12.82 -12.43
C GLU A 65 16.39 -11.96 -11.56
N ASN A 66 16.96 -11.02 -10.81
CA ASN A 66 16.17 -10.15 -9.95
C ASN A 66 15.49 -9.02 -10.72
N ILE A 67 16.00 -8.61 -11.87
CA ILE A 67 15.45 -7.51 -12.68
C ILE A 67 14.01 -7.80 -13.10
N GLN A 68 13.68 -9.02 -13.47
CA GLN A 68 12.31 -9.39 -13.88
C GLN A 68 11.32 -9.26 -12.72
N TRP A 69 11.72 -9.67 -11.52
CA TRP A 69 10.91 -9.49 -10.31
C TRP A 69 10.75 -8.02 -9.92
N LEU A 70 11.81 -7.22 -10.06
CA LEU A 70 11.78 -5.77 -9.83
C LEU A 70 10.86 -5.07 -10.84
N MET A 71 10.89 -5.49 -12.12
CA MET A 71 9.95 -4.99 -13.13
C MET A 71 8.51 -5.35 -12.77
N ALA A 72 8.25 -6.61 -12.38
CA ALA A 72 6.91 -7.04 -11.97
C ALA A 72 6.42 -6.23 -10.75
N GLY A 73 7.27 -6.04 -9.74
CA GLY A 73 6.98 -5.17 -8.58
C GLY A 73 6.68 -3.74 -9.02
N GLY A 74 7.47 -3.16 -9.93
CA GLY A 74 7.25 -1.82 -10.48
C GLY A 74 5.92 -1.70 -11.23
N ILE A 75 5.54 -2.73 -12.01
CA ILE A 75 4.23 -2.79 -12.69
C ILE A 75 3.11 -2.81 -11.65
N PHE A 76 3.16 -3.74 -10.69
CA PHE A 76 2.11 -3.87 -9.68
C PHE A 76 1.93 -2.60 -8.85
N ILE A 77 3.04 -1.98 -8.38
CA ILE A 77 2.93 -0.78 -7.55
C ILE A 77 2.44 0.43 -8.37
N ALA A 78 2.82 0.56 -9.65
CA ALA A 78 2.34 1.63 -10.52
C ALA A 78 0.80 1.55 -10.69
N PHE A 79 0.29 0.38 -11.08
CA PHE A 79 -1.15 0.19 -11.25
C PHE A 79 -1.91 0.23 -9.92
N HIS A 80 -1.33 -0.30 -8.83
CA HIS A 80 -1.87 -0.15 -7.48
C HIS A 80 -2.07 1.33 -7.14
N TRP A 81 -1.05 2.18 -7.27
CA TRP A 81 -1.17 3.59 -6.90
C TRP A 81 -2.05 4.38 -7.85
N MET A 82 -2.01 4.12 -9.16
CA MET A 82 -2.93 4.77 -10.11
C MET A 82 -4.39 4.49 -9.76
N SER A 83 -4.75 3.23 -9.49
CA SER A 83 -6.10 2.85 -9.08
C SER A 83 -6.45 3.34 -7.68
N PHE A 84 -5.50 3.30 -6.72
CA PHE A 84 -5.69 3.83 -5.38
C PHE A 84 -6.03 5.32 -5.36
N PHE A 85 -5.20 6.16 -5.98
CA PHE A 85 -5.46 7.59 -6.00
C PHE A 85 -6.67 7.96 -6.84
N TYR A 86 -6.96 7.19 -7.88
CA TYR A 86 -8.22 7.36 -8.60
C TYR A 86 -9.41 7.08 -7.68
N ALA A 87 -9.40 5.98 -6.94
CA ALA A 87 -10.45 5.65 -5.98
C ALA A 87 -10.60 6.74 -4.90
N VAL A 88 -9.49 7.25 -4.34
CA VAL A 88 -9.49 8.37 -3.39
C VAL A 88 -10.18 9.62 -3.97
N LYS A 89 -9.93 9.92 -5.25
CA LYS A 89 -10.52 11.09 -5.93
C LYS A 89 -12.02 10.95 -6.21
N VAL A 90 -12.50 9.72 -6.44
CA VAL A 90 -13.91 9.49 -6.85
C VAL A 90 -14.80 9.00 -5.72
N ALA A 91 -14.26 8.30 -4.71
CA ALA A 91 -15.03 7.71 -3.62
C ALA A 91 -14.62 8.21 -2.22
N GLY A 92 -13.60 9.08 -2.14
CA GLY A 92 -13.10 9.60 -0.87
C GLY A 92 -12.09 8.68 -0.18
N VAL A 93 -11.48 9.21 0.87
CA VAL A 93 -10.41 8.54 1.62
C VAL A 93 -10.96 7.36 2.41
N SER A 94 -12.03 7.56 3.15
CA SER A 94 -12.59 6.56 4.08
C SER A 94 -13.03 5.29 3.37
N LEU A 95 -13.76 5.40 2.26
CA LEU A 95 -14.18 4.25 1.45
C LEU A 95 -12.98 3.52 0.85
N THR A 96 -12.06 4.25 0.23
CA THR A 96 -10.88 3.64 -0.40
C THR A 96 -10.05 2.84 0.58
N LEU A 97 -9.76 3.41 1.76
CA LEU A 97 -8.98 2.73 2.80
C LEU A 97 -9.71 1.52 3.39
N SER A 98 -11.05 1.58 3.48
CA SER A 98 -11.83 0.42 3.92
C SER A 98 -11.71 -0.76 2.96
N MET A 99 -11.67 -0.51 1.65
CA MET A 99 -11.43 -1.56 0.65
C MET A 99 -10.01 -2.15 0.78
N LEU A 100 -9.00 -1.33 1.12
CA LEU A 100 -7.64 -1.81 1.36
C LEU A 100 -7.54 -2.79 2.52
N SER A 101 -8.44 -2.72 3.50
CA SER A 101 -8.51 -3.68 4.61
C SER A 101 -8.70 -5.14 4.16
N MET A 102 -9.23 -5.37 2.95
CA MET A 102 -9.33 -6.71 2.35
C MET A 102 -7.97 -7.30 1.95
N GLY A 103 -6.89 -6.52 2.01
CA GLY A 103 -5.55 -6.95 1.60
C GLY A 103 -5.05 -8.20 2.34
N ALA A 104 -5.28 -8.32 3.66
CA ALA A 104 -4.89 -9.51 4.41
C ALA A 104 -5.67 -10.75 3.96
N PHE A 105 -6.97 -10.62 3.63
CA PHE A 105 -7.76 -11.71 3.08
C PHE A 105 -7.21 -12.18 1.72
N PHE A 106 -6.98 -11.26 0.79
CA PHE A 106 -6.38 -11.62 -0.51
C PHE A 106 -4.98 -12.21 -0.34
N THR A 107 -4.18 -11.71 0.60
CA THR A 107 -2.86 -12.27 0.90
C THR A 107 -2.97 -13.71 1.41
N ALA A 108 -3.93 -14.01 2.32
CA ALA A 108 -4.16 -15.37 2.81
C ALA A 108 -4.48 -16.36 1.70
N LEU A 109 -5.21 -15.92 0.66
CA LEU A 109 -5.54 -16.74 -0.51
C LEU A 109 -4.37 -16.88 -1.51
N LEU A 110 -3.60 -15.82 -1.72
CA LEU A 110 -2.58 -15.76 -2.79
C LEU A 110 -1.19 -16.15 -2.29
N GLU A 111 -0.84 -15.90 -1.02
CA GLU A 111 0.48 -16.27 -0.45
C GLU A 111 0.80 -17.77 -0.61
N PRO A 112 -0.15 -18.72 -0.44
CA PRO A 112 0.08 -20.14 -0.68
C PRO A 112 0.61 -20.46 -2.08
N LEU A 113 0.16 -19.74 -3.11
CA LEU A 113 0.61 -19.92 -4.50
C LEU A 113 2.04 -19.44 -4.72
N PHE A 114 2.51 -18.44 -3.95
CA PHE A 114 3.84 -17.86 -4.07
C PHE A 114 4.89 -18.56 -3.19
N PHE A 115 4.48 -19.08 -2.04
CA PHE A 115 5.37 -19.61 -0.99
C PHE A 115 5.08 -21.07 -0.62
N GLU A 116 4.32 -21.80 -1.45
CA GLU A 116 4.05 -23.25 -1.33
C GLU A 116 3.52 -23.65 0.06
N ARG A 117 2.77 -22.74 0.73
CA ARG A 117 2.14 -23.04 2.02
C ARG A 117 0.71 -23.55 1.86
N LYS A 118 0.22 -24.32 2.85
CA LYS A 118 -1.18 -24.77 2.87
C LYS A 118 -2.12 -23.63 3.28
N ILE A 119 -3.32 -23.63 2.70
CA ILE A 119 -4.41 -22.76 3.17
C ILE A 119 -4.88 -23.28 4.53
N ILE A 120 -5.16 -22.37 5.45
CA ILE A 120 -5.54 -22.69 6.83
C ILE A 120 -7.01 -22.33 7.02
N LEU A 121 -7.80 -23.27 7.61
CA LEU A 121 -9.25 -23.13 7.71
C LEU A 121 -9.72 -21.85 8.43
N TYR A 122 -9.05 -21.45 9.51
CA TYR A 122 -9.45 -20.22 10.21
C TYR A 122 -9.24 -18.96 9.33
N GLU A 123 -8.26 -18.96 8.40
CA GLU A 123 -8.06 -17.85 7.45
C GLU A 123 -9.29 -17.71 6.53
N LEU A 124 -9.89 -18.83 6.11
CA LEU A 124 -11.12 -18.83 5.32
C LEU A 124 -12.33 -18.31 6.12
N VAL A 125 -12.46 -18.71 7.39
CA VAL A 125 -13.55 -18.25 8.26
C VAL A 125 -13.48 -16.74 8.47
N PHE A 126 -12.31 -16.21 8.81
CA PHE A 126 -12.12 -14.78 8.97
C PHE A 126 -12.27 -14.03 7.63
N GLY A 127 -11.86 -14.66 6.51
CA GLY A 127 -12.11 -14.14 5.17
C GLY A 127 -13.60 -14.00 4.86
N ALA A 128 -14.40 -15.02 5.16
CA ALA A 128 -15.85 -14.96 5.01
C ALA A 128 -16.47 -13.84 5.88
N LEU A 129 -16.00 -13.67 7.10
CA LEU A 129 -16.42 -12.56 7.97
C LEU A 129 -16.07 -11.19 7.38
N ALA A 130 -14.87 -11.04 6.80
CA ALA A 130 -14.47 -9.82 6.12
C ALA A 130 -15.36 -9.52 4.90
N ILE A 131 -15.75 -10.55 4.13
CA ILE A 131 -16.70 -10.42 3.01
C ILE A 131 -18.07 -9.92 3.50
N LEU A 132 -18.57 -10.40 4.64
CA LEU A 132 -19.83 -9.90 5.21
C LEU A 132 -19.72 -8.39 5.54
N GLY A 133 -18.63 -7.94 6.14
CA GLY A 133 -18.39 -6.53 6.37
C GLY A 133 -18.34 -5.72 5.07
N LEU A 134 -17.71 -6.27 4.03
CA LEU A 134 -17.66 -5.65 2.69
C LEU A 134 -19.05 -5.50 2.06
N VAL A 135 -19.91 -6.52 2.19
CA VAL A 135 -21.30 -6.48 1.69
C VAL A 135 -22.09 -5.36 2.38
N LEU A 136 -21.92 -5.19 3.70
CA LEU A 136 -22.55 -4.08 4.42
C LEU A 136 -22.11 -2.71 3.90
N ILE A 137 -20.82 -2.54 3.62
CA ILE A 137 -20.29 -1.30 3.04
C ILE A 137 -20.86 -1.07 1.65
N PHE A 138 -20.89 -2.08 0.79
CA PHE A 138 -21.48 -1.96 -0.56
C PHE A 138 -22.95 -1.59 -0.54
N GLN A 139 -23.72 -2.17 0.36
CA GLN A 139 -25.15 -1.86 0.49
C GLN A 139 -25.39 -0.43 1.00
N SER A 140 -24.51 0.07 1.85
CA SER A 140 -24.66 1.40 2.44
C SER A 140 -24.19 2.54 1.52
N GLU A 141 -23.24 2.26 0.61
CA GLU A 141 -22.56 3.26 -0.23
C GLU A 141 -22.64 2.86 -1.72
N TRP A 142 -23.82 2.36 -2.15
CA TRP A 142 -24.01 1.85 -3.51
C TRP A 142 -23.70 2.85 -4.61
N ASP A 143 -23.93 4.14 -4.36
CA ASP A 143 -23.64 5.23 -5.28
C ASP A 143 -22.13 5.37 -5.57
N GLN A 144 -21.27 4.82 -4.69
CA GLN A 144 -19.82 4.83 -4.80
C GLN A 144 -19.25 3.49 -5.30
N LEU A 145 -20.11 2.59 -5.81
CA LEU A 145 -19.72 1.22 -6.21
C LEU A 145 -18.51 1.21 -7.14
N TRP A 146 -18.46 2.10 -8.13
CA TRP A 146 -17.34 2.14 -9.07
C TRP A 146 -16.01 2.43 -8.37
N GLY A 147 -15.95 3.43 -7.50
CA GLY A 147 -14.76 3.76 -6.73
C GLY A 147 -14.34 2.62 -5.80
N MET A 148 -15.30 1.95 -5.17
CA MET A 148 -15.03 0.78 -4.32
C MET A 148 -14.45 -0.40 -5.11
N LEU A 149 -14.97 -0.69 -6.31
CA LEU A 149 -14.43 -1.74 -7.18
C LEU A 149 -13.00 -1.41 -7.63
N VAL A 150 -12.72 -0.17 -7.99
CA VAL A 150 -11.35 0.26 -8.34
C VAL A 150 -10.41 0.15 -7.13
N ALA A 151 -10.88 0.49 -5.93
CA ALA A 151 -10.10 0.31 -4.70
C ALA A 151 -9.81 -1.17 -4.39
N LEU A 152 -10.75 -2.09 -4.65
CA LEU A 152 -10.50 -3.53 -4.53
C LEU A 152 -9.47 -4.03 -5.54
N VAL A 153 -9.55 -3.58 -6.80
CA VAL A 153 -8.51 -3.88 -7.79
C VAL A 153 -7.15 -3.38 -7.32
N SER A 154 -7.09 -2.14 -6.81
CA SER A 154 -5.89 -1.59 -6.19
C SER A 154 -5.37 -2.49 -5.07
N THR A 155 -6.24 -2.96 -4.18
CA THR A 155 -5.87 -3.85 -3.07
C THR A 155 -5.22 -5.14 -3.57
N ILE A 156 -5.81 -5.80 -4.57
CA ILE A 156 -5.25 -7.02 -5.17
C ILE A 156 -3.87 -6.77 -5.78
N LEU A 157 -3.70 -5.66 -6.49
CA LEU A 157 -2.40 -5.25 -7.07
C LEU A 157 -1.35 -5.00 -5.97
N GLY A 158 -1.75 -4.36 -4.86
CA GLY A 158 -0.91 -4.15 -3.68
C GLY A 158 -0.50 -5.46 -3.01
N VAL A 159 -1.38 -6.47 -3.01
CA VAL A 159 -1.05 -7.82 -2.52
C VAL A 159 -0.01 -8.49 -3.41
N PHE A 160 -0.19 -8.49 -4.75
CA PHE A 160 0.83 -9.03 -5.66
C PHE A 160 2.17 -8.33 -5.49
N PHE A 161 2.17 -7.01 -5.38
CA PHE A 161 3.36 -6.22 -5.05
C PHE A 161 4.03 -6.70 -3.75
N THR A 162 3.27 -6.90 -2.68
CA THR A 162 3.79 -7.36 -1.38
C THR A 162 4.36 -8.77 -1.47
N LEU A 163 3.73 -9.68 -2.22
CA LEU A 163 4.21 -11.05 -2.42
C LEU A 163 5.53 -11.08 -3.23
N VAL A 164 5.64 -10.25 -4.27
CA VAL A 164 6.89 -10.08 -5.05
C VAL A 164 8.01 -9.56 -4.14
N ASN A 165 7.73 -8.53 -3.34
CA ASN A 165 8.69 -7.98 -2.38
C ASN A 165 9.10 -8.97 -1.30
N GLY A 166 8.19 -9.83 -0.85
CA GLY A 166 8.51 -10.93 0.06
C GLY A 166 9.59 -11.87 -0.48
N LYS A 167 9.62 -12.11 -1.81
CA LYS A 167 10.69 -12.87 -2.48
C LYS A 167 11.99 -12.08 -2.66
N LEU A 168 11.89 -10.79 -2.93
CA LEU A 168 13.04 -9.92 -3.20
C LEU A 168 13.77 -9.48 -1.93
N ALA A 169 13.06 -9.27 -0.83
CA ALA A 169 13.60 -8.66 0.39
C ALA A 169 14.83 -9.39 0.97
N THR A 170 14.91 -10.71 0.79
CA THR A 170 16.05 -11.52 1.25
C THR A 170 17.20 -11.61 0.25
N ARG A 171 16.97 -11.21 -1.01
CA ARG A 171 17.92 -11.37 -2.14
C ARG A 171 18.57 -10.06 -2.56
N VAL A 172 17.86 -8.95 -2.38
CA VAL A 172 18.24 -7.63 -2.89
C VAL A 172 18.20 -6.61 -1.74
N PRO A 173 19.13 -5.66 -1.66
CA PRO A 173 19.05 -4.57 -0.69
C PRO A 173 17.75 -3.77 -0.83
N ALA A 174 17.11 -3.41 0.29
CA ALA A 174 15.81 -2.75 0.28
C ALA A 174 15.81 -1.43 -0.51
N ALA A 175 16.88 -0.64 -0.41
CA ALA A 175 17.00 0.61 -1.18
C ALA A 175 17.06 0.33 -2.69
N ALA A 176 17.75 -0.73 -3.12
CA ALA A 176 17.81 -1.13 -4.52
C ALA A 176 16.43 -1.61 -5.01
N VAL A 177 15.74 -2.47 -4.24
CA VAL A 177 14.36 -2.88 -4.57
C VAL A 177 13.50 -1.66 -4.81
N SER A 178 13.46 -0.75 -3.83
CA SER A 178 12.63 0.45 -3.90
C SER A 178 13.00 1.36 -5.09
N PHE A 179 14.30 1.54 -5.35
CA PHE A 179 14.78 2.36 -6.47
C PHE A 179 14.31 1.82 -7.82
N TYR A 180 14.51 0.53 -8.06
CA TYR A 180 14.17 -0.08 -9.35
C TYR A 180 12.66 -0.21 -9.54
N GLU A 181 11.91 -0.64 -8.54
CA GLU A 181 10.45 -0.75 -8.64
C GLU A 181 9.78 0.60 -8.88
N LEU A 182 10.18 1.62 -8.11
CA LEU A 182 9.65 2.98 -8.31
C LEU A 182 10.13 3.58 -9.63
N GLY A 183 11.35 3.28 -10.07
CA GLY A 183 11.87 3.71 -11.37
C GLY A 183 11.10 3.09 -12.54
N PHE A 184 10.87 1.78 -12.53
CA PHE A 184 10.04 1.12 -13.54
C PHE A 184 8.59 1.65 -13.52
N GLY A 185 8.03 1.83 -12.33
CA GLY A 185 6.71 2.41 -12.18
C GLY A 185 6.65 3.86 -12.68
N ALA A 186 7.68 4.68 -12.44
CA ALA A 186 7.79 6.03 -12.98
C ALA A 186 7.81 6.02 -14.51
N CYS A 187 8.57 5.11 -15.14
CA CYS A 187 8.58 4.96 -16.60
C CYS A 187 7.18 4.66 -17.15
N ILE A 188 6.43 3.75 -16.50
CA ILE A 188 5.07 3.39 -16.92
C ILE A 188 4.14 4.59 -16.79
N THR A 189 4.11 5.22 -15.61
CA THR A 189 3.17 6.31 -15.32
C THR A 189 3.47 7.57 -16.14
N TRP A 190 4.74 7.93 -16.33
CA TRP A 190 5.14 9.00 -17.24
C TRP A 190 4.86 8.64 -18.70
N GLY A 191 5.00 7.36 -19.09
CA GLY A 191 4.56 6.90 -20.41
C GLY A 191 3.09 7.24 -20.65
N VAL A 192 2.21 6.94 -19.69
CA VAL A 192 0.77 7.29 -19.82
C VAL A 192 0.56 8.82 -19.87
N VAL A 193 1.26 9.58 -19.02
CA VAL A 193 1.17 11.05 -18.97
C VAL A 193 1.55 11.67 -20.33
N LEU A 194 2.67 11.22 -20.93
CA LEU A 194 3.19 11.77 -22.19
C LEU A 194 2.25 11.56 -23.39
N PHE A 195 1.48 10.47 -23.38
CA PHE A 195 0.51 10.18 -24.44
C PHE A 195 -0.86 10.85 -24.22
N ASN A 196 -1.06 11.58 -23.12
CA ASN A 196 -2.32 12.29 -22.84
C ASN A 196 -2.05 13.80 -22.64
N PRO A 197 -2.40 14.67 -23.61
CA PRO A 197 -2.10 16.10 -23.54
C PRO A 197 -2.64 16.81 -22.28
N ARG A 198 -3.82 16.41 -21.78
CA ARG A 198 -4.39 17.01 -20.55
C ARG A 198 -3.61 16.62 -19.32
N MET A 199 -3.16 15.36 -19.23
CA MET A 199 -2.34 14.89 -18.11
C MET A 199 -0.95 15.50 -18.16
N LEU A 200 -0.38 15.67 -19.34
CA LEU A 200 0.90 16.34 -19.55
C LEU A 200 0.85 17.81 -19.11
N ASP A 201 -0.20 18.52 -19.51
CA ASP A 201 -0.41 19.90 -19.08
C ASP A 201 -0.50 20.02 -17.56
N GLN A 202 -1.29 19.17 -16.90
CA GLN A 202 -1.35 19.11 -15.43
C GLN A 202 0.03 18.80 -14.79
N ALA A 203 0.79 17.89 -15.38
CA ALA A 203 2.10 17.50 -14.85
C ALA A 203 3.14 18.62 -15.01
N LEU A 204 3.05 19.45 -16.04
CA LEU A 204 4.00 20.53 -16.28
C LEU A 204 3.67 21.82 -15.51
N HIS A 205 2.40 22.03 -15.14
CA HIS A 205 1.94 23.26 -14.49
C HIS A 205 1.54 23.02 -13.02
N LEU A 206 2.52 22.64 -12.19
CA LEU A 206 2.31 22.42 -10.75
C LEU A 206 2.11 23.75 -10.02
N VAL A 207 1.09 23.82 -9.16
CA VAL A 207 0.94 24.93 -8.21
C VAL A 207 1.88 24.74 -7.01
N SER A 208 2.31 25.82 -6.39
CA SER A 208 3.29 25.78 -5.28
C SER A 208 2.88 24.85 -4.14
N GLN A 209 1.57 24.80 -3.83
CA GLN A 209 1.03 23.92 -2.81
C GLN A 209 1.23 22.44 -3.20
N ASP A 210 0.95 22.06 -4.44
CA ASP A 210 1.13 20.69 -4.91
C ASP A 210 2.60 20.27 -4.90
N VAL A 211 3.54 21.18 -5.23
CA VAL A 211 4.99 20.92 -5.14
C VAL A 211 5.39 20.55 -3.72
N MET A 212 4.92 21.32 -2.71
CA MET A 212 5.22 21.05 -1.31
C MET A 212 4.62 19.70 -0.86
N LEU A 213 3.33 19.46 -1.16
CA LEU A 213 2.64 18.21 -0.78
C LEU A 213 3.23 16.99 -1.47
N LEU A 214 3.59 17.09 -2.76
CA LEU A 214 4.32 16.05 -3.50
C LEU A 214 5.70 15.80 -2.91
N GLY A 215 6.41 16.84 -2.47
CA GLY A 215 7.70 16.69 -1.79
C GLY A 215 7.59 15.84 -0.53
N ILE A 216 6.62 16.14 0.34
CA ILE A 216 6.35 15.37 1.57
C ILE A 216 5.93 13.95 1.21
N LEU A 217 4.98 13.80 0.29
CA LEU A 217 4.48 12.51 -0.16
C LEU A 217 5.60 11.62 -0.73
N SER A 218 6.47 12.20 -1.55
CA SER A 218 7.55 11.45 -2.23
C SER A 218 8.72 11.13 -1.31
N LEU A 219 9.14 12.06 -0.44
CA LEU A 219 10.28 11.84 0.43
C LEU A 219 9.92 11.01 1.66
N VAL A 220 8.88 11.42 2.40
CA VAL A 220 8.54 10.82 3.70
C VAL A 220 7.64 9.61 3.51
N CYS A 221 6.48 9.81 2.86
CA CYS A 221 5.47 8.75 2.74
C CYS A 221 5.80 7.75 1.61
N THR A 222 6.86 7.99 0.81
CA THR A 222 7.28 7.07 -0.24
C THR A 222 8.73 6.64 -0.06
N ALA A 223 9.72 7.49 -0.31
CA ALA A 223 11.11 7.06 -0.32
C ALA A 223 11.52 6.40 1.01
N TYR A 224 11.30 7.08 2.13
CA TYR A 224 11.62 6.54 3.46
C TYR A 224 10.73 5.33 3.81
N ALA A 225 9.41 5.49 3.70
CA ALA A 225 8.46 4.47 4.13
C ALA A 225 8.54 3.19 3.28
N PHE A 226 8.77 3.32 1.97
CA PHE A 226 8.88 2.21 1.05
C PHE A 226 10.17 1.40 1.28
N VAL A 227 11.32 2.05 1.40
CA VAL A 227 12.59 1.39 1.76
C VAL A 227 12.47 0.69 3.12
N GLY A 228 11.84 1.34 4.10
CA GLY A 228 11.59 0.77 5.41
C GLY A 228 10.68 -0.45 5.36
N SER A 229 9.59 -0.41 4.58
CA SER A 229 8.65 -1.54 4.44
C SER A 229 9.31 -2.76 3.80
N VAL A 230 10.08 -2.58 2.73
CA VAL A 230 10.85 -3.67 2.11
C VAL A 230 11.92 -4.22 3.06
N HIS A 231 12.57 -3.36 3.84
CA HIS A 231 13.56 -3.80 4.83
C HIS A 231 12.93 -4.71 5.90
N VAL A 232 11.76 -4.37 6.38
CA VAL A 232 11.03 -5.15 7.41
C VAL A 232 10.61 -6.54 6.88
N MET A 233 10.37 -6.69 5.58
CA MET A 233 10.04 -7.97 4.95
C MET A 233 11.18 -9.01 5.00
N LYS A 234 12.40 -8.62 5.38
CA LYS A 234 13.49 -9.57 5.73
C LYS A 234 13.18 -10.39 6.97
N ILE A 235 12.32 -9.87 7.86
CA ILE A 235 12.04 -10.43 9.18
C ILE A 235 10.57 -10.83 9.30
N LEU A 236 9.67 -10.08 8.67
CA LEU A 236 8.23 -10.31 8.69
C LEU A 236 7.77 -10.93 7.37
N SER A 237 6.90 -11.95 7.45
CA SER A 237 6.27 -12.53 6.27
C SER A 237 5.35 -11.51 5.58
N PRO A 238 5.07 -11.66 4.26
CA PRO A 238 4.11 -10.83 3.53
C PRO A 238 2.76 -10.72 4.24
N TYR A 239 2.26 -11.82 4.77
CA TYR A 239 1.03 -11.85 5.55
C TYR A 239 1.10 -10.99 6.83
N SER A 240 2.21 -11.06 7.60
CA SER A 240 2.39 -10.23 8.80
C SER A 240 2.48 -8.74 8.46
N VAL A 241 3.09 -8.42 7.31
CA VAL A 241 3.15 -7.07 6.77
C VAL A 241 1.73 -6.58 6.44
N MET A 242 0.94 -7.38 5.71
CA MET A 242 -0.43 -6.99 5.33
C MET A 242 -1.37 -6.83 6.53
N ILE A 243 -1.25 -7.68 7.56
CA ILE A 243 -2.01 -7.47 8.82
C ILE A 243 -1.67 -6.13 9.47
N THR A 244 -0.39 -5.76 9.50
CA THR A 244 0.01 -4.48 10.09
C THR A 244 -0.45 -3.30 9.22
N ILE A 245 -0.41 -3.42 7.89
CA ILE A 245 -0.95 -2.43 6.95
C ILE A 245 -2.45 -2.21 7.18
N ASN A 246 -3.20 -3.19 7.63
CA ASN A 246 -4.62 -3.01 7.96
C ASN A 246 -4.91 -2.03 9.13
N MET A 247 -3.88 -1.54 9.80
CA MET A 247 -4.01 -0.38 10.69
C MET A 247 -4.05 0.95 9.91
N GLU A 248 -3.65 0.97 8.65
CA GLU A 248 -3.70 2.17 7.79
C GLU A 248 -5.13 2.73 7.66
N PRO A 249 -6.18 1.92 7.37
CA PRO A 249 -7.56 2.40 7.37
C PRO A 249 -7.99 3.01 8.71
N VAL A 250 -7.58 2.43 9.84
CA VAL A 250 -7.92 2.98 11.16
C VAL A 250 -7.36 4.40 11.32
N TYR A 251 -6.08 4.57 11.06
CA TYR A 251 -5.44 5.89 11.14
C TYR A 251 -5.98 6.85 10.08
N GLY A 252 -6.13 6.37 8.84
CA GLY A 252 -6.54 7.20 7.72
C GLY A 252 -7.99 7.67 7.80
N ILE A 253 -8.94 6.81 8.23
CA ILE A 253 -10.35 7.20 8.42
C ILE A 253 -10.46 8.23 9.55
N VAL A 254 -9.77 8.03 10.68
CA VAL A 254 -9.77 9.02 11.77
C VAL A 254 -9.19 10.35 11.28
N LEU A 255 -8.06 10.32 10.59
CA LEU A 255 -7.43 11.54 10.05
C LEU A 255 -8.30 12.22 8.98
N SER A 256 -8.96 11.44 8.09
CA SER A 256 -9.80 12.02 7.04
C SER A 256 -11.00 12.75 7.62
N VAL A 257 -11.67 12.17 8.61
CA VAL A 257 -12.78 12.85 9.32
C VAL A 257 -12.30 14.10 10.05
N LEU A 258 -11.13 14.05 10.68
CA LEU A 258 -10.57 15.24 11.38
C LEU A 258 -10.18 16.36 10.42
N ILE A 259 -9.70 16.04 9.21
CA ILE A 259 -9.19 17.01 8.24
C ILE A 259 -10.30 17.52 7.31
N PHE A 260 -11.14 16.61 6.80
CA PHE A 260 -12.17 16.93 5.80
C PHE A 260 -13.57 17.11 6.40
N GLY A 261 -13.75 16.74 7.68
CA GLY A 261 -15.01 16.90 8.40
C GLY A 261 -16.16 16.09 7.80
N GLU A 262 -17.32 16.72 7.66
CA GLU A 262 -18.56 16.07 7.20
C GLU A 262 -18.47 15.42 5.82
N LYS A 263 -17.53 15.82 4.96
CA LYS A 263 -17.35 15.23 3.63
C LYS A 263 -16.89 13.78 3.68
N GLU A 264 -16.26 13.35 4.76
CA GLU A 264 -15.78 11.97 4.98
C GLU A 264 -16.63 11.23 6.03
N LEU A 265 -17.69 11.83 6.55
CA LEU A 265 -18.65 11.15 7.40
C LEU A 265 -19.58 10.30 6.55
N LEU A 266 -19.62 9.01 6.85
CA LEU A 266 -20.45 8.01 6.18
C LEU A 266 -21.53 7.51 7.15
N ASN A 267 -22.46 6.69 6.66
CA ASN A 267 -23.54 6.20 7.51
C ASN A 267 -23.06 5.13 8.53
N ILE A 268 -23.89 4.85 9.52
CA ILE A 268 -23.56 3.90 10.59
C ILE A 268 -23.26 2.49 10.07
N SER A 269 -23.93 2.05 9.00
CA SER A 269 -23.72 0.73 8.39
C SER A 269 -22.35 0.60 7.80
N PHE A 270 -21.78 1.68 7.24
CA PHE A 270 -20.39 1.73 6.80
C PHE A 270 -19.44 1.43 7.96
N TYR A 271 -19.56 2.15 9.07
CA TYR A 271 -18.68 1.93 10.23
C TYR A 271 -18.82 0.54 10.84
N LEU A 272 -20.03 -0.03 10.86
CA LEU A 272 -20.25 -1.42 11.27
C LEU A 272 -19.54 -2.39 10.33
N GLY A 273 -19.60 -2.18 9.02
CA GLY A 273 -18.88 -2.98 8.03
C GLY A 273 -17.37 -2.91 8.23
N VAL A 274 -16.82 -1.70 8.44
CA VAL A 274 -15.39 -1.50 8.74
C VAL A 274 -14.98 -2.22 10.02
N MET A 275 -15.77 -2.12 11.09
CA MET A 275 -15.50 -2.81 12.36
C MET A 275 -15.49 -4.33 12.20
N ILE A 276 -16.40 -4.90 11.41
CA ILE A 276 -16.43 -6.35 11.12
C ILE A 276 -15.15 -6.75 10.36
N ILE A 277 -14.75 -6.01 9.33
CA ILE A 277 -13.52 -6.29 8.57
C ILE A 277 -12.30 -6.23 9.49
N LEU A 278 -12.16 -5.18 10.29
CA LEU A 278 -11.04 -5.03 11.22
C LEU A 278 -11.02 -6.15 12.26
N ALA A 279 -12.17 -6.51 12.84
CA ALA A 279 -12.26 -7.60 13.80
C ALA A 279 -11.86 -8.95 13.16
N ALA A 280 -12.28 -9.20 11.91
CA ALA A 280 -11.89 -10.37 11.15
C ALA A 280 -10.38 -10.44 10.92
N VAL A 281 -9.79 -9.33 10.49
CA VAL A 281 -8.35 -9.24 10.20
C VAL A 281 -7.51 -9.39 11.48
N LEU A 282 -7.84 -8.67 12.55
CA LEU A 282 -7.13 -8.73 13.82
C LEU A 282 -7.29 -10.10 14.49
N GLY A 283 -8.50 -10.68 14.43
CA GLY A 283 -8.77 -12.03 14.89
C GLY A 283 -7.92 -13.07 14.15
N ASN A 284 -7.88 -12.99 12.83
CA ASN A 284 -7.05 -13.85 11.99
C ASN A 284 -5.55 -13.74 12.37
N GLY A 285 -5.05 -12.51 12.54
CA GLY A 285 -3.68 -12.25 12.98
C GLY A 285 -3.37 -12.87 14.33
N TYR A 286 -4.25 -12.74 15.31
CA TYR A 286 -4.10 -13.33 16.64
C TYR A 286 -4.01 -14.87 16.58
N PHE A 287 -4.91 -15.51 15.84
CA PHE A 287 -4.89 -16.97 15.67
C PHE A 287 -3.61 -17.46 14.99
N LYS A 288 -3.11 -16.73 14.00
CA LYS A 288 -1.85 -17.06 13.33
C LYS A 288 -0.67 -17.01 14.29
N ILE A 289 -0.52 -15.93 15.05
CA ILE A 289 0.58 -15.80 16.02
C ILE A 289 0.54 -16.95 17.03
N ARG A 290 -0.66 -17.34 17.50
CA ARG A 290 -0.83 -18.44 18.44
C ARG A 290 -0.52 -19.81 17.83
N SER A 291 -0.85 -20.01 16.56
CA SER A 291 -0.54 -21.24 15.82
C SER A 291 0.96 -21.41 15.62
N ASP A 292 1.65 -20.34 15.18
CA ASP A 292 3.10 -20.35 14.96
C ASP A 292 3.87 -20.62 16.28
N ALA A 293 3.40 -20.05 17.39
CA ALA A 293 3.99 -20.29 18.72
C ALA A 293 3.88 -21.76 19.17
N LYS A 294 2.77 -22.46 18.80
CA LYS A 294 2.59 -23.88 19.13
C LYS A 294 3.42 -24.83 18.26
N GLN A 295 3.85 -24.41 17.08
CA GLN A 295 4.71 -25.23 16.20
C GLN A 295 6.19 -25.09 16.54
N SER A 296 6.56 -24.06 17.31
CA SER A 296 7.94 -23.78 17.76
C SER A 296 8.24 -24.26 19.17
N SER A 297 7.24 -24.79 19.88
CA SER A 297 7.35 -25.46 21.20
C SER A 297 7.31 -26.99 21.04
#